data_6f3e106bdfa8b15de71c6202e239afb8
#
_entry.id   6f3e106bdfa8b15de71c6202e239afb8
#
_cell.length_a   1.000
_cell.length_b   1.000
_cell.length_c   1.000
_cell.angle_alpha   90.00
_cell.angle_beta   90.00
_cell.angle_gamma   90.00
#
_symmetry.space_group_name_H-M   'P 1'
#
loop_
_entity.id
_entity.type
_entity.pdbx_description
1 polymer ?
#
loop_
_entity_poly.entity_id
_entity_poly.type
_entity_poly.pdbx_seq_one_letter_code
_entity_poly.pdbx_strand_id
1 'polypeptide(L)'
;MKREQNDFFVVMTDTFGGEANFSWVHHFKVRASSFRGAIGKVTRETGYRARKTADYGDMARYNVPGCAICYFVEWFDDAYHGQQSFKTL
;
A
#
# COMPACT_ATOMS: atom_id res chain seq x y z
N MET A 1 -21.74 -13.26 6.76
CA MET A 1 -21.96 -12.04 5.98
C MET A 1 -20.68 -11.70 5.20
N LYS A 2 -20.78 -11.58 3.90
CA LYS A 2 -19.63 -11.21 3.09
C LYS A 2 -19.37 -9.70 3.20
N ARG A 3 -18.12 -9.33 3.46
CA ARG A 3 -17.71 -7.93 3.36
C ARG A 3 -17.59 -7.55 1.89
N GLU A 4 -17.95 -6.32 1.59
CA GLU A 4 -17.76 -5.77 0.27
C GLU A 4 -16.27 -5.68 -0.05
N GLN A 5 -15.89 -6.12 -1.26
CA GLN A 5 -14.52 -6.05 -1.73
C GLN A 5 -14.36 -4.85 -2.64
N ASN A 6 -13.25 -4.14 -2.47
CA ASN A 6 -12.89 -2.99 -3.28
C ASN A 6 -11.48 -3.14 -3.79
N ASP A 7 -11.14 -2.37 -4.81
CA ASP A 7 -9.79 -2.34 -5.35
C ASP A 7 -9.02 -1.20 -4.70
N PHE A 8 -7.82 -1.51 -4.24
CA PHE A 8 -6.92 -0.54 -3.61
C PHE A 8 -5.62 -0.47 -4.39
N PHE A 9 -4.98 0.69 -4.34
CA PHE A 9 -3.66 0.91 -4.90
C PHE A 9 -2.66 1.06 -3.77
N VAL A 10 -1.61 0.24 -3.80
CA VAL A 10 -0.56 0.26 -2.76
C VAL A 10 0.77 0.61 -3.40
N VAL A 11 1.44 1.60 -2.85
CA VAL A 11 2.79 2.00 -3.24
C VAL A 11 3.74 1.57 -2.13
N MET A 12 4.77 0.81 -2.49
CA MET A 12 5.86 0.44 -1.59
C MET A 12 7.09 1.24 -1.99
N THR A 13 7.69 1.95 -1.06
CA THR A 13 8.86 2.78 -1.33
C THR A 13 9.80 2.83 -0.11
N ASP A 14 10.93 3.49 -0.27
CA ASP A 14 11.92 3.62 0.79
C ASP A 14 11.65 4.84 1.68
N THR A 15 12.18 4.78 2.92
CA THR A 15 12.04 5.86 3.90
C THR A 15 13.39 6.29 4.43
N PHE A 16 14.34 6.52 3.54
CA PHE A 16 15.66 6.95 3.96
C PHE A 16 15.57 8.30 4.70
N GLY A 17 16.09 8.36 5.92
CA GLY A 17 15.99 9.56 6.74
C GLY A 17 14.63 9.76 7.40
N GLY A 18 13.75 8.77 7.40
CA GLY A 18 12.44 8.81 8.04
C GLY A 18 11.30 9.31 7.15
N GLU A 19 11.61 9.85 5.98
CA GLU A 19 10.63 10.33 5.01
C GLU A 19 10.61 9.44 3.77
N ALA A 20 9.47 9.38 3.10
CA ALA A 20 9.36 8.66 1.84
C ALA A 20 10.21 9.34 0.77
N ASN A 21 11.18 8.63 0.23
CA ASN A 21 12.14 9.18 -0.75
C ASN A 21 11.81 8.84 -2.19
N PHE A 22 11.02 7.79 -2.40
CA PHE A 22 10.65 7.33 -3.74
C PHE A 22 11.86 7.09 -4.65
N SER A 23 13.00 6.67 -4.06
CA SER A 23 14.17 6.30 -4.86
C SER A 23 13.94 5.01 -5.64
N TRP A 24 13.00 4.21 -5.17
CA TRP A 24 12.42 3.07 -5.88
C TRP A 24 10.95 2.94 -5.46
N VAL A 25 10.14 2.37 -6.34
CA VAL A 25 8.72 2.14 -6.04
C VAL A 25 8.28 0.81 -6.62
N HIS A 26 7.36 0.16 -5.90
CA HIS A 26 6.59 -0.97 -6.41
C HIS A 26 5.12 -0.64 -6.24
N HIS A 27 4.33 -0.85 -7.29
CA HIS A 27 2.90 -0.58 -7.27
C HIS A 27 2.13 -1.90 -7.28
N PHE A 28 1.07 -1.95 -6.48
CA PHE A 28 0.20 -3.12 -6.39
C PHE A 28 -1.26 -2.69 -6.51
N LYS A 29 -2.04 -3.45 -7.28
CA LYS A 29 -3.50 -3.35 -7.26
C LYS A 29 -4.01 -4.51 -6.42
N VAL A 30 -4.76 -4.22 -5.36
CA VAL A 30 -5.13 -5.21 -4.35
C VAL A 30 -6.62 -5.17 -4.10
N ARG A 31 -7.27 -6.34 -4.19
CA ARG A 31 -8.67 -6.45 -3.85
C ARG A 31 -8.82 -6.86 -2.39
N ALA A 32 -9.53 -6.04 -1.63
CA ALA A 32 -9.71 -6.26 -0.19
C ALA A 32 -10.95 -5.50 0.31
N SER A 33 -11.31 -5.71 1.59
CA SER A 33 -12.45 -5.02 2.20
C SER A 33 -12.05 -3.75 2.93
N SER A 34 -10.76 -3.51 3.13
CA SER A 34 -10.25 -2.36 3.88
C SER A 34 -8.80 -2.08 3.53
N PHE A 35 -8.31 -0.91 3.92
CA PHE A 35 -6.88 -0.57 3.80
C PHE A 35 -6.00 -1.60 4.51
N ARG A 36 -6.38 -1.97 5.72
CA ARG A 36 -5.64 -2.96 6.51
C ARG A 36 -5.57 -4.30 5.79
N GLY A 37 -6.69 -4.73 5.21
CA GLY A 37 -6.74 -5.98 4.44
C GLY A 37 -5.87 -5.93 3.20
N ALA A 38 -5.87 -4.79 2.50
CA ALA A 38 -5.02 -4.58 1.33
C ALA A 38 -3.54 -4.64 1.70
N ILE A 39 -3.14 -3.94 2.76
CA ILE A 39 -1.75 -3.97 3.26
C ILE A 39 -1.37 -5.40 3.70
N GLY A 40 -2.29 -6.12 4.35
CA GLY A 40 -2.05 -7.51 4.74
C GLY A 40 -1.68 -8.42 3.58
N LYS A 41 -2.35 -8.24 2.43
CA LYS A 41 -2.03 -9.00 1.22
C LYS A 41 -0.65 -8.63 0.66
N VAL A 42 -0.32 -7.35 0.63
CA VAL A 42 0.97 -6.88 0.14
C VAL A 42 2.10 -7.34 1.06
N THR A 43 1.91 -7.30 2.38
CA THR A 43 2.94 -7.75 3.33
C THR A 43 3.20 -9.25 3.21
N ARG A 44 2.18 -10.05 2.91
CA ARG A 44 2.36 -11.48 2.64
C ARG A 44 3.13 -11.72 1.34
N GLU A 45 2.88 -10.89 0.33
CA GLU A 45 3.58 -11.00 -0.96
C GLU A 45 5.04 -10.59 -0.83
N THR A 46 5.33 -9.50 -0.11
CA THR A 46 6.68 -8.93 -0.02
C THR A 46 7.50 -9.49 1.15
N GLY A 47 6.83 -10.04 2.17
CA GLY A 47 7.49 -10.53 3.38
C GLY A 47 7.78 -9.45 4.41
N TYR A 48 7.41 -8.19 4.16
CA TYR A 48 7.68 -7.07 5.07
C TYR A 48 6.41 -6.63 5.78
N ARG A 49 6.26 -7.05 7.04
CA ARG A 49 5.14 -6.64 7.88
C ARG A 49 5.24 -5.15 8.20
N ALA A 50 4.08 -4.49 8.23
CA ALA A 50 4.04 -3.06 8.46
C ALA A 50 2.96 -2.70 9.48
N ARG A 51 3.12 -1.52 10.09
CA ARG A 51 2.17 -0.99 11.06
C ARG A 51 1.73 0.40 10.60
N LYS A 52 0.45 0.71 10.79
CA LYS A 52 -0.09 2.00 10.38
C LYS A 52 0.55 3.13 11.19
N THR A 53 1.07 4.14 10.49
CA THR A 53 1.72 5.29 11.11
C THR A 53 1.01 6.59 10.83
N ALA A 54 0.12 6.63 9.83
CA ALA A 54 -0.70 7.80 9.55
C ALA A 54 -1.98 7.40 8.84
N ASP A 55 -3.05 8.15 9.06
CA ASP A 55 -4.34 7.93 8.44
C ASP A 55 -4.87 9.29 7.99
N TYR A 56 -5.05 9.44 6.68
CA TYR A 56 -5.50 10.69 6.07
C TYR A 56 -6.95 10.63 5.59
N GLY A 57 -7.67 9.56 5.98
CA GLY A 57 -9.04 9.33 5.56
C GLY A 57 -9.14 8.57 4.24
N ASP A 58 -8.70 9.17 3.16
CA ASP A 58 -8.70 8.56 1.81
C ASP A 58 -7.41 7.83 1.48
N MET A 59 -6.40 7.95 2.34
CA MET A 59 -5.10 7.29 2.19
C MET A 59 -4.55 6.99 3.58
N ALA A 60 -3.73 5.95 3.70
CA ALA A 60 -3.04 5.63 4.93
C ALA A 60 -1.59 5.27 4.65
N ARG A 61 -0.73 5.52 5.62
CA ARG A 61 0.69 5.19 5.57
C ARG A 61 0.99 4.08 6.57
N TYR A 62 1.76 3.10 6.13
CA TYR A 62 2.24 1.99 6.96
C TYR A 62 3.75 1.92 6.84
N ASN A 63 4.45 1.79 7.97
CA ASN A 63 5.91 1.66 8.00
C ASN A 63 6.31 0.27 8.47
N VAL A 64 7.41 -0.23 7.92
CA VAL A 64 7.99 -1.51 8.32
C VAL A 64 8.96 -1.25 9.47
N PRO A 65 8.70 -1.77 10.68
CA PRO A 65 9.60 -1.57 11.82
C PRO A 65 10.99 -2.14 11.54
N GLY A 66 12.01 -1.34 11.84
CA GLY A 66 13.39 -1.77 11.68
C GLY A 66 13.93 -1.75 10.25
N CYS A 67 13.12 -1.32 9.30
CA CYS A 67 13.51 -1.23 7.89
C CYS A 67 13.17 0.14 7.32
N ALA A 68 13.92 0.59 6.34
CA ALA A 68 13.66 1.86 5.65
C ALA A 68 12.65 1.64 4.51
N ILE A 69 11.47 1.12 4.84
CA ILE A 69 10.41 0.77 3.88
C ILE A 69 9.08 1.28 4.41
N CYS A 70 8.25 1.83 3.54
CA CYS A 70 6.88 2.18 3.86
C CYS A 70 5.94 1.82 2.72
N TYR A 71 4.65 1.74 3.06
CA TYR A 71 3.57 1.54 2.11
C TYR A 71 2.59 2.69 2.23
N PHE A 72 2.06 3.12 1.09
CA PHE A 72 0.88 4.00 1.03
C PHE A 72 -0.24 3.21 0.40
N VAL A 73 -1.44 3.28 0.98
CA VAL A 73 -2.63 2.62 0.45
C VAL A 73 -3.73 3.65 0.22
N GLU A 74 -4.38 3.57 -0.94
CA GLU A 74 -5.52 4.40 -1.29
C GLU A 74 -6.48 3.62 -2.17
N TRP A 75 -7.68 4.17 -2.42
CA TRP A 75 -8.64 3.57 -3.32
C TRP A 75 -8.07 3.56 -4.74
N PHE A 76 -8.29 2.46 -5.46
CA PHE A 76 -7.86 2.38 -6.85
C PHE A 76 -8.77 3.23 -7.74
N ASP A 77 -8.17 4.09 -8.53
CA ASP A 77 -8.85 4.95 -9.51
C ASP A 77 -8.30 4.61 -10.88
N ASP A 78 -9.15 4.04 -11.75
CA ASP A 78 -8.74 3.64 -13.10
C ASP A 78 -8.18 4.79 -13.92
N ALA A 79 -8.76 5.98 -13.77
CA ALA A 79 -8.31 7.15 -14.52
C ALA A 79 -6.90 7.60 -14.13
N TYR A 80 -6.54 7.42 -12.85
CA TYR A 80 -5.26 7.85 -12.30
C TYR A 80 -4.25 6.71 -12.22
N HIS A 81 -4.65 5.56 -11.64
CA HIS A 81 -3.74 4.44 -11.39
C HIS A 81 -3.64 3.49 -12.57
N GLY A 82 -4.67 3.41 -13.40
CA GLY A 82 -4.72 2.47 -14.51
C GLY A 82 -3.63 2.66 -15.55
N GLN A 83 -3.02 3.84 -15.60
CA GLN A 83 -1.92 4.15 -16.53
C GLN A 83 -0.55 3.78 -15.96
N GLN A 84 -0.49 3.38 -14.71
CA GLN A 84 0.76 3.02 -14.05
C GLN A 84 1.00 1.52 -14.15
N SER A 85 2.27 1.14 -14.15
CA SER A 85 2.64 -0.27 -14.08
C SER A 85 2.45 -0.76 -12.65
N PHE A 86 1.73 -1.88 -12.48
CA PHE A 86 1.48 -2.45 -11.16
C PHE A 86 1.32 -3.97 -11.25
N LYS A 87 1.52 -4.63 -10.10
CA LYS A 87 1.24 -6.05 -9.94
C LYS A 87 -0.13 -6.20 -9.28
N THR A 88 -0.99 -7.05 -9.85
CA THR A 88 -2.30 -7.34 -9.28
C THR A 88 -2.19 -8.49 -8.27
N LEU A 89 -2.72 -8.26 -7.08
CA LEU A 89 -2.77 -9.26 -6.02
C LEU A 89 -4.19 -9.67 -5.70
#